data_032732b88e7f3dddc4b095ac04598819
#
_entry.id   032732b88e7f3dddc4b095ac04598819
#
_cell.length_a   1.000
_cell.length_b   1.000
_cell.length_c   1.000
_cell.angle_alpha   90.00
_cell.angle_beta   90.00
_cell.angle_gamma   90.00
#
_symmetry.space_group_name_H-M   'P 1'
#
loop_
_entity.id
_entity.type
_entity.pdbx_description
1 polymer ?
#
loop_
_entity_poly.entity_id
_entity_poly.type
_entity_poly.pdbx_seq_one_letter_code
_entity_poly.pdbx_strand_id
1 'polypeptide(L)'
;MDVQPHFSLPTPIYPITLYKMIHLKEVKATIKPGVELVAVSKFHPAEVIQEAYDEGQRIFGESRAQELREKQATLPADIEWHFIGHLQPNKVKYIAPYISLIHAVDSLKLLNEINKQAAKHNRVINCLLELRVAQEATKYGMTPDECLALLESGEWRELKNVQIAGMMCMASNTDNRAQIRQEFQRARACFDEAKARFFANDPTFCQRSWGMSEDYDIAMEEGATLVRIGTAIFGEREY
;
A
#
# COMPACT_ATOMS: atom_id res chain seq x y z
N MET A 1 16.16 67.15 8.31
CA MET A 1 16.52 65.81 8.83
C MET A 1 15.23 65.06 9.04
N ASP A 2 14.77 64.39 7.99
CA ASP A 2 13.54 63.59 8.05
C ASP A 2 13.88 62.15 8.49
N VAL A 3 13.33 61.79 9.64
CA VAL A 3 13.43 60.42 10.17
C VAL A 3 12.18 59.69 9.68
N GLN A 4 12.36 58.77 8.73
CA GLN A 4 11.32 57.87 8.29
C GLN A 4 11.10 56.74 9.34
N PRO A 5 9.85 56.43 9.69
CA PRO A 5 9.57 55.29 10.58
C PRO A 5 9.73 53.96 9.84
N HIS A 6 10.61 53.09 10.33
CA HIS A 6 10.67 51.72 9.94
C HIS A 6 9.42 50.98 10.41
N PHE A 7 8.50 50.68 9.51
CA PHE A 7 7.44 49.71 9.74
C PHE A 7 8.08 48.29 9.59
N SER A 8 8.34 47.65 10.70
CA SER A 8 8.56 46.21 10.74
C SER A 8 7.21 45.51 10.60
N LEU A 9 7.01 44.79 9.51
CA LEU A 9 5.88 43.89 9.36
C LEU A 9 5.93 42.81 10.44
N PRO A 10 4.83 42.50 11.11
CA PRO A 10 4.80 41.41 12.07
C PRO A 10 5.05 40.09 11.33
N THR A 11 6.01 39.32 11.78
CA THR A 11 6.24 37.95 11.36
C THR A 11 4.93 37.19 11.54
N PRO A 12 4.40 36.51 10.54
CA PRO A 12 3.19 35.73 10.72
C PRO A 12 3.46 34.65 11.77
N ILE A 13 2.81 34.75 12.92
CA ILE A 13 2.76 33.68 13.92
C ILE A 13 1.85 32.61 13.32
N TYR A 14 2.40 31.69 12.55
CA TYR A 14 1.70 30.46 12.25
C TYR A 14 1.44 29.75 13.58
N PRO A 15 0.19 29.33 13.88
CA PRO A 15 -0.02 28.51 15.05
C PRO A 15 0.89 27.29 14.92
N ILE A 16 1.73 27.04 15.94
CA ILE A 16 2.44 25.79 16.08
C ILE A 16 1.33 24.73 16.22
N THR A 17 0.92 24.18 15.09
CA THR A 17 0.07 22.98 15.10
C THR A 17 0.91 21.95 15.85
N LEU A 18 0.44 21.51 17.02
CA LEU A 18 1.04 20.39 17.72
C LEU A 18 0.95 19.20 16.76
N TYR A 19 1.98 18.99 15.95
CA TYR A 19 2.08 17.78 15.16
C TYR A 19 2.09 16.62 16.13
N LYS A 20 1.11 15.75 15.99
CA LYS A 20 0.98 14.54 16.78
C LYS A 20 2.26 13.75 16.56
N MET A 21 3.01 13.50 17.64
CA MET A 21 4.28 12.78 17.56
C MET A 21 4.07 11.45 16.83
N ILE A 22 4.83 11.20 15.76
CA ILE A 22 4.77 9.93 15.04
C ILE A 22 5.50 8.85 15.83
N HIS A 23 4.98 7.63 15.76
CA HIS A 23 5.53 6.47 16.46
C HIS A 23 6.22 5.49 15.52
N LEU A 24 6.90 6.03 14.48
CA LEU A 24 7.51 5.22 13.45
C LEU A 24 8.62 4.30 13.99
N LYS A 25 9.47 4.81 14.89
CA LYS A 25 10.61 4.04 15.45
C LYS A 25 10.13 2.88 16.30
N GLU A 26 9.11 3.11 17.11
CA GLU A 26 8.50 2.09 17.96
C GLU A 26 7.90 0.96 17.11
N VAL A 27 7.16 1.33 16.05
CA VAL A 27 6.59 0.35 15.12
C VAL A 27 7.69 -0.40 14.39
N LYS A 28 8.71 0.29 13.83
CA LYS A 28 9.84 -0.37 13.16
C LYS A 28 10.56 -1.38 14.05
N ALA A 29 10.68 -1.10 15.35
CA ALA A 29 11.32 -2.02 16.29
C ALA A 29 10.55 -3.35 16.48
N THR A 30 9.25 -3.41 16.13
CA THR A 30 8.44 -4.62 16.22
C THR A 30 8.40 -5.43 14.92
N ILE A 31 8.91 -4.87 13.82
CA ILE A 31 8.90 -5.54 12.51
C ILE A 31 10.01 -6.58 12.47
N LYS A 32 9.65 -7.81 12.08
CA LYS A 32 10.62 -8.91 11.95
C LYS A 32 11.58 -8.65 10.78
N PRO A 33 12.85 -9.09 10.88
CA PRO A 33 13.79 -9.06 9.76
C PRO A 33 13.21 -9.72 8.50
N GLY A 34 13.37 -9.07 7.35
CA GLY A 34 12.84 -9.54 6.06
C GLY A 34 11.39 -9.17 5.79
N VAL A 35 10.75 -8.43 6.69
CA VAL A 35 9.42 -7.84 6.48
C VAL A 35 9.57 -6.33 6.27
N GLU A 36 8.95 -5.80 5.23
CA GLU A 36 8.93 -4.37 4.93
C GLU A 36 7.68 -3.68 5.49
N LEU A 37 7.87 -2.46 5.96
CA LEU A 37 6.81 -1.61 6.49
C LEU A 37 6.30 -0.65 5.41
N VAL A 38 5.03 -0.77 5.07
CA VAL A 38 4.29 0.26 4.33
C VAL A 38 3.63 1.19 5.34
N ALA A 39 4.12 2.41 5.47
CA ALA A 39 3.52 3.43 6.33
C ALA A 39 2.26 3.98 5.65
N VAL A 40 1.08 3.68 6.23
CA VAL A 40 -0.21 4.03 5.63
C VAL A 40 -0.56 5.48 5.96
N SER A 41 -0.31 6.36 5.01
CA SER A 41 -0.36 7.82 5.16
C SER A 41 -1.66 8.47 4.68
N LYS A 42 -2.66 7.66 4.28
CA LYS A 42 -3.95 8.18 3.83
C LYS A 42 -4.61 9.08 4.89
N PHE A 43 -5.18 10.21 4.44
CA PHE A 43 -5.79 11.27 5.26
C PHE A 43 -4.84 12.08 6.15
N HIS A 44 -3.54 11.82 6.13
CA HIS A 44 -2.55 12.64 6.82
C HIS A 44 -1.95 13.66 5.85
N PRO A 45 -1.64 14.89 6.31
CA PRO A 45 -1.07 15.93 5.47
C PRO A 45 0.38 15.61 5.07
N ALA A 46 0.88 16.30 4.03
CA ALA A 46 2.21 16.08 3.48
C ALA A 46 3.34 16.29 4.51
N GLU A 47 3.16 17.22 5.44
CA GLU A 47 4.12 17.55 6.49
C GLU A 47 4.39 16.36 7.42
N VAL A 48 3.36 15.60 7.78
CA VAL A 48 3.49 14.39 8.62
C VAL A 48 4.21 13.26 7.86
N ILE A 49 3.99 13.19 6.55
CA ILE A 49 4.70 12.23 5.69
C ILE A 49 6.17 12.62 5.56
N GLN A 50 6.46 13.93 5.44
CA GLN A 50 7.83 14.43 5.40
C GLN A 50 8.58 14.11 6.69
N GLU A 51 7.94 14.24 7.85
CA GLU A 51 8.52 13.88 9.14
C GLU A 51 8.90 12.38 9.17
N ALA A 52 8.01 11.49 8.76
CA ALA A 52 8.31 10.07 8.66
C ALA A 52 9.41 9.75 7.62
N TYR A 53 9.44 10.50 6.51
CA TYR A 53 10.50 10.39 5.51
C TYR A 53 11.86 10.80 6.09
N ASP A 54 11.92 11.89 6.84
CA ASP A 54 13.15 12.40 7.51
C ASP A 54 13.66 11.39 8.56
N GLU A 55 12.77 10.60 9.17
CA GLU A 55 13.10 9.45 10.01
C GLU A 55 13.51 8.18 9.24
N GLY A 56 13.66 8.28 7.92
CA GLY A 56 14.15 7.20 7.06
C GLY A 56 13.07 6.25 6.52
N GLN A 57 11.77 6.60 6.59
CA GLN A 57 10.73 5.86 5.88
C GLN A 57 10.77 6.21 4.39
N ARG A 58 10.58 5.19 3.52
CA ARG A 58 10.57 5.38 2.07
C ARG A 58 9.31 4.82 1.42
N ILE A 59 8.69 3.80 1.99
CA ILE A 59 7.50 3.12 1.45
C ILE A 59 6.26 3.68 2.14
N PHE A 60 5.39 4.35 1.37
CA PHE A 60 4.14 4.91 1.88
C PHE A 60 2.93 4.37 1.14
N GLY A 61 1.82 4.18 1.87
CA GLY A 61 0.59 3.59 1.33
C GLY A 61 -0.58 4.56 1.29
N GLU A 62 -1.18 4.73 0.11
CA GLU A 62 -2.33 5.58 -0.14
C GLU A 62 -3.53 4.80 -0.69
N SER A 63 -4.74 5.28 -0.45
CA SER A 63 -5.97 4.62 -0.91
C SER A 63 -6.83 5.45 -1.86
N ARG A 64 -6.48 6.70 -2.10
CA ARG A 64 -7.18 7.62 -3.00
C ARG A 64 -6.22 8.17 -4.05
N ALA A 65 -6.51 7.93 -5.33
CA ALA A 65 -5.60 8.33 -6.41
C ALA A 65 -5.43 9.85 -6.51
N GLN A 66 -6.44 10.63 -6.13
CA GLN A 66 -6.35 12.08 -6.13
C GLN A 66 -5.42 12.58 -5.03
N GLU A 67 -5.61 12.10 -3.80
CA GLU A 67 -4.76 12.42 -2.64
C GLU A 67 -3.30 12.05 -2.91
N LEU A 68 -3.07 10.83 -3.44
CA LEU A 68 -1.74 10.37 -3.80
C LEU A 68 -1.07 11.29 -4.84
N ARG A 69 -1.81 11.74 -5.86
CA ARG A 69 -1.29 12.66 -6.89
C ARG A 69 -0.84 13.99 -6.31
N GLU A 70 -1.60 14.54 -5.37
CA GLU A 70 -1.28 15.81 -4.69
C GLU A 70 -0.01 15.67 -3.83
N LYS A 71 0.08 14.61 -3.05
CA LYS A 71 1.22 14.30 -2.20
C LYS A 71 2.50 14.03 -3.00
N GLN A 72 2.41 13.24 -4.04
CA GLN A 72 3.55 12.92 -4.91
C GLN A 72 4.15 14.17 -5.56
N ALA A 73 3.34 15.18 -5.86
CA ALA A 73 3.81 16.42 -6.47
C ALA A 73 4.62 17.32 -5.53
N THR A 74 4.52 17.12 -4.22
CA THR A 74 5.09 18.01 -3.18
C THR A 74 6.14 17.34 -2.29
N LEU A 75 6.16 16.01 -2.25
CA LEU A 75 7.05 15.22 -1.41
C LEU A 75 8.27 14.69 -2.19
N PRO A 76 9.32 14.20 -1.51
CA PRO A 76 10.54 13.70 -2.15
C PRO A 76 10.26 12.64 -3.23
N ALA A 77 11.01 12.73 -4.33
CA ALA A 77 10.80 11.91 -5.53
C ALA A 77 11.23 10.44 -5.35
N ASP A 78 12.02 10.13 -4.33
CA ASP A 78 12.49 8.79 -3.98
C ASP A 78 11.53 8.05 -3.04
N ILE A 79 10.36 8.62 -2.73
CA ILE A 79 9.30 7.89 -2.05
C ILE A 79 8.76 6.80 -2.96
N GLU A 80 8.72 5.59 -2.41
CA GLU A 80 8.08 4.43 -3.02
C GLU A 80 6.59 4.42 -2.67
N TRP A 81 5.78 4.89 -3.61
CA TRP A 81 4.33 4.95 -3.41
C TRP A 81 3.65 3.62 -3.68
N HIS A 82 2.92 3.11 -2.69
CA HIS A 82 2.08 1.94 -2.80
C HIS A 82 0.60 2.33 -2.81
N PHE A 83 -0.17 1.82 -3.77
CA PHE A 83 -1.61 2.01 -3.78
C PHE A 83 -2.29 0.81 -3.13
N ILE A 84 -2.96 1.04 -1.98
CA ILE A 84 -3.46 -0.02 -1.11
C ILE A 84 -4.99 -0.06 -0.98
N GLY A 85 -5.73 0.85 -1.66
CA GLY A 85 -7.19 0.90 -1.67
C GLY A 85 -7.78 0.31 -2.93
N HIS A 86 -9.10 0.14 -2.97
CA HIS A 86 -9.79 -0.28 -4.18
C HIS A 86 -9.55 0.70 -5.34
N LEU A 87 -9.00 0.20 -6.44
CA LEU A 87 -8.59 1.00 -7.59
C LEU A 87 -9.59 0.88 -8.73
N GLN A 88 -10.34 1.94 -8.96
CA GLN A 88 -11.21 2.02 -10.15
C GLN A 88 -10.35 2.13 -11.43
N PRO A 89 -10.68 1.42 -12.53
CA PRO A 89 -9.89 1.46 -13.76
C PRO A 89 -9.66 2.87 -14.31
N ASN A 90 -10.66 3.76 -14.25
CA ASN A 90 -10.55 5.15 -14.73
C ASN A 90 -9.58 6.02 -13.92
N LYS A 91 -9.14 5.55 -12.73
CA LYS A 91 -8.19 6.24 -11.84
C LYS A 91 -6.74 5.79 -12.04
N VAL A 92 -6.50 4.66 -12.69
CA VAL A 92 -5.15 4.11 -12.95
C VAL A 92 -4.24 5.14 -13.62
N LYS A 93 -4.75 5.89 -14.59
CA LYS A 93 -4.01 6.92 -15.33
C LYS A 93 -3.35 7.99 -14.45
N TYR A 94 -3.89 8.24 -13.26
CA TYR A 94 -3.36 9.27 -12.37
C TYR A 94 -2.15 8.80 -11.55
N ILE A 95 -2.00 7.49 -11.35
CA ILE A 95 -0.93 6.93 -10.54
C ILE A 95 0.12 6.17 -11.37
N ALA A 96 -0.24 5.70 -12.56
CA ALA A 96 0.66 4.94 -13.44
C ALA A 96 2.02 5.60 -13.72
N PRO A 97 2.17 6.94 -13.80
CA PRO A 97 3.47 7.57 -14.04
C PRO A 97 4.52 7.28 -12.96
N TYR A 98 4.15 7.04 -11.70
CA TYR A 98 5.08 7.01 -10.57
C TYR A 98 4.84 5.89 -9.54
N ILE A 99 3.70 5.22 -9.57
CA ILE A 99 3.38 4.17 -8.58
C ILE A 99 4.42 3.04 -8.60
N SER A 100 4.84 2.57 -7.42
CA SER A 100 5.80 1.47 -7.28
C SER A 100 5.11 0.12 -7.19
N LEU A 101 3.98 0.04 -6.45
CA LEU A 101 3.24 -1.20 -6.25
C LEU A 101 1.73 -0.93 -6.10
N ILE A 102 0.91 -1.68 -6.81
CA ILE A 102 -0.55 -1.67 -6.64
C ILE A 102 -0.96 -2.96 -5.94
N HIS A 103 -1.52 -2.83 -4.72
CA HIS A 103 -1.88 -3.99 -3.89
C HIS A 103 -3.27 -4.56 -4.18
N ALA A 104 -4.18 -3.74 -4.72
CA ALA A 104 -5.60 -4.04 -4.78
C ALA A 104 -6.05 -4.41 -6.20
N VAL A 105 -5.42 -5.43 -6.79
CA VAL A 105 -5.81 -5.91 -8.12
C VAL A 105 -6.75 -7.12 -7.99
N ASP A 106 -8.01 -6.91 -8.31
CA ASP A 106 -9.10 -7.85 -8.11
C ASP A 106 -9.69 -8.46 -9.41
N SER A 107 -9.11 -8.13 -10.56
CA SER A 107 -9.65 -8.59 -11.85
C SER A 107 -8.66 -8.46 -13.01
N LEU A 108 -8.85 -9.32 -14.01
CA LEU A 108 -8.12 -9.21 -15.29
C LEU A 108 -8.41 -7.87 -16.00
N LYS A 109 -9.63 -7.34 -15.85
CA LYS A 109 -10.00 -6.03 -16.39
C LYS A 109 -9.12 -4.91 -15.82
N LEU A 110 -8.85 -4.93 -14.52
CA LEU A 110 -7.97 -3.95 -13.88
C LEU A 110 -6.51 -4.15 -14.30
N LEU A 111 -6.02 -5.40 -14.38
CA LEU A 111 -4.69 -5.71 -14.91
C LEU A 111 -4.49 -5.15 -16.32
N ASN A 112 -5.47 -5.34 -17.21
CA ASN A 112 -5.45 -4.80 -18.57
C ASN A 112 -5.35 -3.27 -18.60
N GLU A 113 -6.10 -2.57 -17.74
CA GLU A 113 -6.04 -1.11 -17.69
C GLU A 113 -4.69 -0.63 -17.10
N ILE A 114 -4.16 -1.31 -16.07
CA ILE A 114 -2.82 -1.01 -15.54
C ILE A 114 -1.77 -1.19 -16.64
N ASN A 115 -1.79 -2.31 -17.37
CA ASN A 115 -0.87 -2.58 -18.48
C ASN A 115 -0.93 -1.47 -19.54
N LYS A 116 -2.14 -1.10 -19.95
CA LYS A 116 -2.37 -0.03 -20.94
C LYS A 116 -1.81 1.32 -20.49
N GLN A 117 -2.03 1.70 -19.23
CA GLN A 117 -1.55 2.97 -18.70
C GLN A 117 -0.03 2.94 -18.45
N ALA A 118 0.52 1.83 -17.94
CA ALA A 118 1.95 1.64 -17.74
C ALA A 118 2.73 1.75 -19.07
N ALA A 119 2.20 1.16 -20.14
CA ALA A 119 2.78 1.23 -21.48
C ALA A 119 2.95 2.68 -22.00
N LYS A 120 1.98 3.56 -21.69
CA LYS A 120 2.07 4.99 -22.08
C LYS A 120 3.23 5.73 -21.43
N HIS A 121 3.72 5.22 -20.30
CA HIS A 121 4.82 5.79 -19.53
C HIS A 121 6.12 4.98 -19.65
N ASN A 122 6.17 3.99 -20.56
CA ASN A 122 7.29 3.07 -20.74
C ASN A 122 7.72 2.40 -19.41
N ARG A 123 6.72 1.99 -18.59
CA ARG A 123 6.95 1.36 -17.29
C ARG A 123 6.41 -0.07 -17.28
N VAL A 124 6.97 -0.85 -16.37
CA VAL A 124 6.35 -2.08 -15.84
C VAL A 124 5.93 -1.79 -14.41
N ILE A 125 4.66 -2.02 -14.10
CA ILE A 125 4.11 -1.75 -12.76
C ILE A 125 3.94 -3.06 -12.01
N ASN A 126 4.49 -3.12 -10.80
CA ASN A 126 4.28 -4.25 -9.89
C ASN A 126 2.85 -4.25 -9.34
N CYS A 127 2.23 -5.43 -9.31
CA CYS A 127 0.86 -5.64 -8.86
C CYS A 127 0.78 -6.84 -7.92
N LEU A 128 -0.09 -6.72 -6.91
CA LEU A 128 -0.50 -7.86 -6.07
C LEU A 128 -1.95 -8.20 -6.36
N LEU A 129 -2.25 -9.49 -6.44
CA LEU A 129 -3.62 -9.96 -6.57
C LEU A 129 -4.31 -9.87 -5.21
N GLU A 130 -5.44 -9.16 -5.14
CA GLU A 130 -6.20 -8.99 -3.89
C GLU A 130 -7.09 -10.19 -3.62
N LEU A 131 -6.80 -10.88 -2.50
CA LEU A 131 -7.58 -12.02 -2.02
C LEU A 131 -8.62 -11.57 -0.99
N ARG A 132 -9.83 -12.06 -1.15
CA ARG A 132 -10.90 -11.98 -0.16
C ARG A 132 -10.90 -13.25 0.69
N VAL A 133 -10.26 -13.18 1.87
CA VAL A 133 -10.23 -14.27 2.86
C VAL A 133 -11.12 -13.99 4.06
N ALA A 134 -11.50 -12.73 4.27
CA ALA A 134 -12.39 -12.29 5.32
C ALA A 134 -13.82 -12.79 5.10
N GLN A 135 -14.58 -12.89 6.20
CA GLN A 135 -15.97 -13.37 6.15
C GLN A 135 -16.97 -12.30 5.68
N GLU A 136 -16.61 -11.03 5.75
CA GLU A 136 -17.49 -9.93 5.34
C GLU A 136 -17.64 -9.90 3.81
N ALA A 137 -18.87 -10.13 3.33
CA ALA A 137 -19.21 -10.15 1.90
C ALA A 137 -18.99 -8.80 1.19
N THR A 138 -18.86 -7.71 1.95
CA THR A 138 -18.67 -6.35 1.41
C THR A 138 -17.22 -6.02 1.08
N LYS A 139 -16.25 -6.88 1.45
CA LYS A 139 -14.83 -6.66 1.13
C LYS A 139 -14.54 -6.99 -0.33
N TYR A 140 -13.66 -6.17 -0.92
CA TYR A 140 -13.13 -6.36 -2.27
C TYR A 140 -12.19 -7.58 -2.33
N GLY A 141 -11.79 -7.93 -3.52
CA GLY A 141 -10.86 -9.01 -3.78
C GLY A 141 -11.51 -10.27 -4.34
N MET A 142 -10.72 -11.14 -4.91
CA MET A 142 -11.09 -12.46 -5.43
C MET A 142 -11.08 -13.49 -4.31
N THR A 143 -11.98 -14.45 -4.32
CA THR A 143 -11.78 -15.68 -3.54
C THR A 143 -10.51 -16.40 -4.00
N PRO A 144 -9.90 -17.30 -3.20
CA PRO A 144 -8.78 -18.11 -3.66
C PRO A 144 -9.06 -18.81 -4.99
N ASP A 145 -10.24 -19.41 -5.17
CA ASP A 145 -10.61 -20.12 -6.39
C ASP A 145 -10.73 -19.17 -7.60
N GLU A 146 -11.33 -17.99 -7.44
CA GLU A 146 -11.39 -16.96 -8.49
C GLU A 146 -9.99 -16.46 -8.88
N CYS A 147 -9.10 -16.28 -7.91
CA CYS A 147 -7.71 -15.89 -8.15
C CYS A 147 -6.95 -16.96 -8.95
N LEU A 148 -7.05 -18.22 -8.54
CA LEU A 148 -6.43 -19.34 -9.26
C LEU A 148 -7.03 -19.53 -10.66
N ALA A 149 -8.34 -19.35 -10.84
CA ALA A 149 -8.98 -19.38 -12.14
C ALA A 149 -8.50 -18.26 -13.07
N LEU A 150 -8.29 -17.03 -12.55
CA LEU A 150 -7.68 -15.94 -13.29
C LEU A 150 -6.26 -16.33 -13.76
N LEU A 151 -5.45 -16.91 -12.89
CA LEU A 151 -4.09 -17.33 -13.24
C LEU A 151 -4.08 -18.50 -14.26
N GLU A 152 -5.01 -19.44 -14.12
CA GLU A 152 -5.19 -20.56 -15.04
C GLU A 152 -5.55 -20.13 -16.47
N SER A 153 -6.33 -19.04 -16.62
CA SER A 153 -6.71 -18.50 -17.94
C SER A 153 -5.47 -18.16 -18.80
N GLY A 154 -4.35 -17.84 -18.17
CA GLY A 154 -3.11 -17.49 -18.85
C GLY A 154 -3.12 -16.13 -19.54
N GLU A 155 -4.26 -15.43 -19.63
CA GLU A 155 -4.41 -14.15 -20.34
C GLU A 155 -3.48 -13.05 -19.78
N TRP A 156 -3.19 -13.07 -18.48
CA TRP A 156 -2.29 -12.13 -17.83
C TRP A 156 -0.85 -12.18 -18.35
N ARG A 157 -0.41 -13.31 -18.94
CA ARG A 157 0.95 -13.48 -19.48
C ARG A 157 1.22 -12.61 -20.71
N GLU A 158 0.17 -12.14 -21.38
CA GLU A 158 0.27 -11.22 -22.51
C GLU A 158 0.51 -9.76 -22.09
N LEU A 159 0.39 -9.46 -20.80
CA LEU A 159 0.51 -8.11 -20.25
C LEU A 159 1.99 -7.76 -20.00
N LYS A 160 2.65 -7.11 -20.94
CA LYS A 160 4.09 -6.83 -20.94
C LYS A 160 4.50 -5.69 -20.00
N ASN A 161 3.56 -4.87 -19.55
CA ASN A 161 3.79 -3.70 -18.70
C ASN A 161 3.24 -3.88 -17.27
N VAL A 162 2.94 -5.12 -16.88
CA VAL A 162 2.52 -5.52 -15.54
C VAL A 162 3.41 -6.67 -15.07
N GLN A 163 3.85 -6.60 -13.81
CA GLN A 163 4.49 -7.70 -13.10
C GLN A 163 3.60 -8.11 -11.92
N ILE A 164 3.08 -9.33 -11.94
CA ILE A 164 2.39 -9.88 -10.77
C ILE A 164 3.46 -10.32 -9.77
N ALA A 165 3.65 -9.54 -8.70
CA ALA A 165 4.71 -9.72 -7.71
C ALA A 165 4.27 -10.55 -6.48
N GLY A 166 3.00 -10.89 -6.38
CA GLY A 166 2.48 -11.63 -5.24
C GLY A 166 1.01 -11.38 -4.97
N MET A 167 0.63 -11.48 -3.70
CA MET A 167 -0.77 -11.35 -3.27
C MET A 167 -0.94 -10.42 -2.08
N MET A 168 -2.12 -9.80 -1.96
CA MET A 168 -2.54 -9.01 -0.83
C MET A 168 -3.82 -9.57 -0.24
N CYS A 169 -3.98 -9.49 1.09
CA CYS A 169 -5.28 -9.71 1.74
C CYS A 169 -5.45 -8.83 2.98
N MET A 170 -6.69 -8.78 3.44
CA MET A 170 -7.08 -8.22 4.73
C MET A 170 -7.90 -9.27 5.45
N ALA A 171 -7.58 -9.54 6.72
CA ALA A 171 -8.38 -10.38 7.58
C ALA A 171 -9.68 -9.68 8.00
N SER A 172 -10.60 -10.43 8.61
CA SER A 172 -11.82 -9.91 9.21
C SER A 172 -11.49 -8.91 10.33
N ASN A 173 -12.33 -7.87 10.46
CA ASN A 173 -12.24 -6.94 11.57
C ASN A 173 -12.87 -7.57 12.82
N THR A 174 -12.08 -8.30 13.61
CA THR A 174 -12.54 -9.06 14.77
C THR A 174 -11.41 -9.21 15.80
N ASP A 175 -11.77 -9.34 17.08
CA ASP A 175 -10.82 -9.66 18.15
C ASP A 175 -10.47 -11.16 18.22
N ASN A 176 -11.10 -11.99 17.38
CA ASN A 176 -10.83 -13.43 17.33
C ASN A 176 -9.52 -13.73 16.60
N ARG A 177 -8.42 -13.74 17.34
CA ARG A 177 -7.05 -13.96 16.81
C ARG A 177 -6.90 -15.31 16.10
N ALA A 178 -7.65 -16.35 16.53
CA ALA A 178 -7.62 -17.66 15.88
C ALA A 178 -8.26 -17.59 14.46
N GLN A 179 -9.35 -16.85 14.30
CA GLN A 179 -9.99 -16.61 13.03
C GLN A 179 -9.06 -15.82 12.09
N ILE A 180 -8.46 -14.73 12.58
CA ILE A 180 -7.48 -13.93 11.81
C ILE A 180 -6.35 -14.81 11.29
N ARG A 181 -5.78 -15.66 12.14
CA ARG A 181 -4.73 -16.61 11.77
C ARG A 181 -5.17 -17.56 10.66
N GLN A 182 -6.35 -18.16 10.79
CA GLN A 182 -6.90 -19.06 9.78
C GLN A 182 -7.11 -18.36 8.42
N GLU A 183 -7.49 -17.08 8.42
CA GLU A 183 -7.67 -16.30 7.23
C GLU A 183 -6.33 -16.02 6.53
N PHE A 184 -5.27 -15.67 7.28
CA PHE A 184 -3.92 -15.53 6.72
C PHE A 184 -3.35 -16.87 6.23
N GLN A 185 -3.64 -17.99 6.90
CA GLN A 185 -3.24 -19.33 6.45
C GLN A 185 -3.92 -19.69 5.12
N ARG A 186 -5.19 -19.33 4.92
CA ARG A 186 -5.88 -19.51 3.63
C ARG A 186 -5.24 -18.67 2.53
N ALA A 187 -4.88 -17.41 2.81
CA ALA A 187 -4.16 -16.58 1.85
C ALA A 187 -2.80 -17.18 1.50
N ARG A 188 -2.07 -17.68 2.49
CA ARG A 188 -0.78 -18.34 2.29
C ARG A 188 -0.91 -19.60 1.44
N ALA A 189 -1.90 -20.44 1.70
CA ALA A 189 -2.13 -21.64 0.90
C ALA A 189 -2.38 -21.31 -0.58
N CYS A 190 -3.21 -20.28 -0.86
CA CYS A 190 -3.45 -19.79 -2.21
C CYS A 190 -2.16 -19.25 -2.86
N PHE A 191 -1.36 -18.48 -2.12
CA PHE A 191 -0.08 -17.96 -2.59
C PHE A 191 0.90 -19.10 -2.95
N ASP A 192 1.04 -20.08 -2.06
CA ASP A 192 1.96 -21.20 -2.24
C ASP A 192 1.54 -22.08 -3.45
N GLU A 193 0.23 -22.30 -3.64
CA GLU A 193 -0.31 -23.00 -4.80
C GLU A 193 -0.06 -22.21 -6.10
N ALA A 194 -0.35 -20.91 -6.10
CA ALA A 194 -0.09 -20.05 -7.26
C ALA A 194 1.40 -20.02 -7.60
N LYS A 195 2.29 -19.91 -6.59
CA LYS A 195 3.73 -19.96 -6.76
C LYS A 195 4.17 -21.25 -7.43
N ALA A 196 3.70 -22.39 -6.93
CA ALA A 196 4.08 -23.69 -7.46
C ALA A 196 3.60 -23.92 -8.90
N ARG A 197 2.36 -23.50 -9.23
CA ARG A 197 1.73 -23.79 -10.53
C ARG A 197 2.08 -22.79 -11.62
N PHE A 198 2.21 -21.50 -11.29
CA PHE A 198 2.27 -20.44 -12.31
C PHE A 198 3.56 -19.62 -12.26
N PHE A 199 4.26 -19.59 -11.12
CA PHE A 199 5.43 -18.74 -10.87
C PHE A 199 6.63 -19.49 -10.30
N ALA A 200 6.73 -20.80 -10.51
CA ALA A 200 7.78 -21.63 -9.91
C ALA A 200 9.21 -21.13 -10.19
N ASN A 201 9.44 -20.59 -11.39
CA ASN A 201 10.75 -20.08 -11.82
C ASN A 201 10.81 -18.54 -11.82
N ASP A 202 9.80 -17.87 -11.30
CA ASP A 202 9.76 -16.41 -11.21
C ASP A 202 10.09 -15.95 -9.79
N PRO A 203 11.32 -15.44 -9.54
CA PRO A 203 11.72 -14.97 -8.21
C PRO A 203 10.97 -13.68 -7.80
N THR A 204 10.39 -12.96 -8.74
CA THR A 204 9.69 -11.70 -8.45
C THR A 204 8.33 -11.92 -7.79
N PHE A 205 7.70 -13.10 -8.00
CA PHE A 205 6.48 -13.47 -7.29
C PHE A 205 6.84 -13.94 -5.87
N CYS A 206 7.01 -13.00 -4.95
CA CYS A 206 7.45 -13.27 -3.58
C CYS A 206 6.73 -12.41 -2.53
N GLN A 207 5.97 -11.40 -2.93
CA GLN A 207 5.35 -10.45 -2.01
C GLN A 207 4.05 -10.99 -1.41
N ARG A 208 3.95 -10.90 -0.08
CA ARG A 208 2.79 -11.26 0.71
C ARG A 208 2.41 -10.07 1.59
N SER A 209 1.51 -9.21 1.08
CA SER A 209 1.07 -8.00 1.76
C SER A 209 -0.11 -8.31 2.67
N TRP A 210 0.18 -8.71 3.90
CA TRP A 210 -0.80 -9.09 4.91
C TRP A 210 -0.55 -8.34 6.22
N GLY A 211 -1.62 -8.09 6.98
CA GLY A 211 -1.55 -7.45 8.28
C GLY A 211 -1.60 -5.92 8.25
N MET A 212 -2.32 -5.41 9.22
CA MET A 212 -2.52 -3.98 9.51
C MET A 212 -2.23 -3.71 10.99
N SER A 213 -2.51 -2.52 11.50
CA SER A 213 -2.17 -2.09 12.86
C SER A 213 -2.57 -3.08 13.97
N GLU A 214 -3.69 -3.80 13.79
CA GLU A 214 -4.25 -4.67 14.84
C GLU A 214 -3.81 -6.14 14.74
N ASP A 215 -3.28 -6.57 13.58
CA ASP A 215 -3.05 -7.99 13.28
C ASP A 215 -1.73 -8.30 12.57
N TYR A 216 -0.84 -7.28 12.39
CA TYR A 216 0.43 -7.47 11.67
C TYR A 216 1.39 -8.45 12.36
N ASP A 217 1.30 -8.62 13.66
CA ASP A 217 2.09 -9.60 14.40
C ASP A 217 1.71 -11.04 13.98
N ILE A 218 0.40 -11.35 13.89
CA ILE A 218 -0.09 -12.64 13.38
C ILE A 218 0.28 -12.80 11.90
N ALA A 219 0.12 -11.73 11.11
CA ALA A 219 0.47 -11.76 9.69
C ALA A 219 1.95 -12.09 9.46
N MET A 220 2.86 -11.53 10.26
CA MET A 220 4.29 -11.85 10.21
C MET A 220 4.59 -13.30 10.61
N GLU A 221 3.85 -13.86 11.57
CA GLU A 221 3.96 -15.28 11.94
C GLU A 221 3.51 -16.19 10.78
N GLU A 222 2.49 -15.78 10.05
CA GLU A 222 1.97 -16.50 8.88
C GLU A 222 2.71 -16.17 7.57
N GLY A 223 3.84 -15.46 7.65
CA GLY A 223 4.76 -15.27 6.56
C GLY A 223 4.54 -14.03 5.69
N ALA A 224 3.92 -12.98 6.21
CA ALA A 224 3.88 -11.69 5.53
C ALA A 224 5.28 -11.19 5.19
N THR A 225 5.46 -10.59 4.01
CA THR A 225 6.68 -9.87 3.60
C THR A 225 6.48 -8.36 3.58
N LEU A 226 5.23 -7.91 3.57
CA LEU A 226 4.82 -6.51 3.66
C LEU A 226 3.70 -6.40 4.71
N VAL A 227 3.84 -5.46 5.65
CA VAL A 227 2.78 -5.07 6.59
C VAL A 227 2.39 -3.61 6.36
N ARG A 228 1.09 -3.29 6.51
CA ARG A 228 0.54 -1.96 6.21
C ARG A 228 0.03 -1.31 7.50
N ILE A 229 0.81 -0.42 8.07
CA ILE A 229 0.53 0.17 9.39
C ILE A 229 0.30 1.67 9.26
N GLY A 230 -0.82 2.16 9.77
CA GLY A 230 -1.19 3.58 9.75
C GLY A 230 -1.41 4.14 11.15
N THR A 231 -2.52 3.78 11.78
CA THR A 231 -2.94 4.33 13.07
C THR A 231 -1.89 4.18 14.17
N ALA A 232 -1.15 3.07 14.20
CA ALA A 232 -0.08 2.87 15.17
C ALA A 232 1.13 3.80 14.92
N ILE A 233 1.33 4.34 13.70
CA ILE A 233 2.40 5.28 13.37
C ILE A 233 1.93 6.71 13.54
N PHE A 234 0.84 7.07 12.86
CA PHE A 234 0.39 8.47 12.71
C PHE A 234 -0.74 8.85 13.69
N GLY A 235 -1.24 7.88 14.46
CA GLY A 235 -2.37 8.06 15.36
C GLY A 235 -3.74 8.05 14.64
N GLU A 236 -4.80 8.37 15.38
CA GLU A 236 -6.16 8.43 14.84
C GLU A 236 -6.30 9.54 13.80
N ARG A 237 -7.17 9.29 12.82
CA ARG A 237 -7.44 10.20 11.70
C ARG A 237 -8.37 11.30 12.15
N GLU A 238 -8.08 12.54 11.77
CA GLU A 238 -9.01 13.65 11.83
C GLU A 238 -9.75 13.71 10.48
N TYR A 239 -11.09 13.60 10.50
CA TYR A 239 -11.95 13.62 9.32
C TYR A 239 -12.50 15.03 9.08
#